data_7548892beb0701439a5fa9c05c1f5db5
#
_entry.id   7548892beb0701439a5fa9c05c1f5db5
#
_cell.length_a   1.000
_cell.length_b   1.000
_cell.length_c   1.000
_cell.angle_alpha   90.00
_cell.angle_beta   90.00
_cell.angle_gamma   90.00
#
_symmetry.space_group_name_H-M   'P 1'
#
loop_
_entity.id
_entity.type
_entity.pdbx_description
1 polymer ?
#
loop_
_entity_poly.entity_id
_entity_poly.type
_entity_poly.pdbx_seq_one_letter_code
_entity_poly.pdbx_strand_id
1 'polypeptide(L)'
;MSPIEIPEGFFQDVRRMRHTPLYEAHVRLGAKMVDFGGWAMPVSYPTGILEEHRATRMAVGVFDVCHMGEVHFTGPGAAATVQRLVTNDVARLEDGRAFYTVACLPSGGIVDDLIVYRLRADHYVAVINASNVDKDVDWFQEHRGVDCKIEDASARTGLIAFQGPAAQQALQPLASIPLDRLRPFSLATDATVAGLSVWIARTGYTGEDGFELFCDAQDAAALWDRLLAVGGKPVGLGARDTLRLEARLPLYGNDLDDETTPLEAGLGWVVKLDRDDFIGRDALRAQQAAGITRKLTGFVMTERGIARHAYAIFDDIDAGVACGTVTSGGPAPTLAQNIGLGYVPTRLSVPGTKLSIDCRGKRVGAEVVSGPFYKRGKK
;
A
#
# COMPACT_ATOMS: atom_id res chain seq x y z
N MET A 1 -13.07 -37.25 2.32
CA MET A 1 -13.16 -35.78 2.39
C MET A 1 -13.72 -35.35 1.05
N SER A 2 -14.99 -35.00 1.02
CA SER A 2 -15.67 -34.53 -0.19
C SER A 2 -15.13 -33.15 -0.60
N PRO A 3 -14.95 -32.86 -1.90
CA PRO A 3 -14.56 -31.54 -2.35
C PRO A 3 -15.64 -30.52 -1.90
N ILE A 4 -15.20 -29.38 -1.41
CA ILE A 4 -16.10 -28.25 -1.14
C ILE A 4 -16.61 -27.79 -2.51
N GLU A 5 -17.87 -28.06 -2.83
CA GLU A 5 -18.57 -27.48 -3.96
C GLU A 5 -18.71 -25.96 -3.71
N ILE A 6 -17.95 -25.19 -4.50
CA ILE A 6 -18.11 -23.74 -4.57
C ILE A 6 -19.30 -23.49 -5.50
N PRO A 7 -20.32 -22.73 -5.06
CA PRO A 7 -21.49 -22.45 -5.90
C PRO A 7 -21.07 -21.79 -7.23
N GLU A 8 -21.59 -22.25 -8.35
CA GLU A 8 -21.31 -21.73 -9.70
C GLU A 8 -21.61 -20.24 -9.91
N GLY A 9 -22.28 -19.56 -8.98
CA GLY A 9 -22.53 -18.12 -9.00
C GLY A 9 -21.45 -17.24 -8.37
N PHE A 10 -20.34 -17.80 -7.85
CA PHE A 10 -19.30 -17.04 -7.17
C PHE A 10 -18.18 -16.52 -8.09
N PHE A 11 -18.15 -16.97 -9.32
CA PHE A 11 -17.29 -16.39 -10.35
C PHE A 11 -18.06 -15.27 -11.03
N GLN A 12 -18.06 -14.06 -10.44
CA GLN A 12 -18.31 -12.87 -11.22
C GLN A 12 -17.40 -12.97 -12.45
N ASP A 13 -17.98 -12.77 -13.65
CA ASP A 13 -17.26 -12.95 -14.91
C ASP A 13 -16.10 -11.95 -14.96
N VAL A 14 -14.91 -12.35 -14.49
CA VAL A 14 -13.69 -11.52 -14.44
C VAL A 14 -13.37 -10.87 -15.79
N ARG A 15 -13.94 -11.39 -16.90
CA ARG A 15 -13.82 -10.83 -18.25
C ARG A 15 -14.56 -9.49 -18.42
N ARG A 16 -15.50 -9.15 -17.52
CA ARG A 16 -16.25 -7.89 -17.52
C ARG A 16 -15.64 -6.82 -16.62
N MET A 17 -14.62 -7.16 -15.85
CA MET A 17 -13.90 -6.24 -14.96
C MET A 17 -12.90 -5.41 -15.76
N ARG A 18 -12.38 -4.36 -15.16
CA ARG A 18 -11.22 -3.64 -15.71
C ARG A 18 -10.01 -4.56 -15.75
N HIS A 19 -9.22 -4.48 -16.82
CA HIS A 19 -8.01 -5.27 -16.98
C HIS A 19 -6.80 -4.36 -16.95
N THR A 20 -5.74 -4.79 -16.26
CA THR A 20 -4.42 -4.18 -16.38
C THR A 20 -3.79 -4.57 -17.73
N PRO A 21 -2.75 -3.85 -18.19
CA PRO A 21 -1.97 -4.27 -19.37
C PRO A 21 -1.34 -5.66 -19.23
N LEU A 22 -1.28 -6.20 -18.01
CA LEU A 22 -0.68 -7.50 -17.69
C LEU A 22 -1.69 -8.65 -17.57
N TYR A 23 -2.99 -8.39 -17.77
CA TYR A 23 -4.04 -9.40 -17.60
C TYR A 23 -3.73 -10.71 -18.37
N GLU A 24 -3.40 -10.62 -19.66
CA GLU A 24 -3.08 -11.78 -20.48
C GLU A 24 -1.79 -12.50 -20.01
N ALA A 25 -0.83 -11.78 -19.46
CA ALA A 25 0.36 -12.36 -18.86
C ALA A 25 0.01 -13.19 -17.62
N HIS A 26 -0.92 -12.71 -16.78
CA HIS A 26 -1.39 -13.46 -15.61
C HIS A 26 -2.14 -14.74 -16.00
N VAL A 27 -3.04 -14.65 -17.00
CA VAL A 27 -3.77 -15.81 -17.52
C VAL A 27 -2.79 -16.84 -18.09
N ARG A 28 -1.81 -16.41 -18.90
CA ARG A 28 -0.76 -17.27 -19.47
C ARG A 28 0.07 -17.99 -18.39
N LEU A 29 0.31 -17.33 -17.25
CA LEU A 29 1.04 -17.89 -16.11
C LEU A 29 0.17 -18.75 -15.19
N GLY A 30 -1.11 -18.94 -15.51
CA GLY A 30 -2.04 -19.77 -14.74
C GLY A 30 -2.46 -19.13 -13.40
N ALA A 31 -2.46 -17.81 -13.32
CA ALA A 31 -2.86 -17.10 -12.10
C ALA A 31 -4.34 -17.33 -11.77
N LYS A 32 -4.64 -17.44 -10.47
CA LYS A 32 -6.01 -17.40 -9.97
C LYS A 32 -6.46 -15.94 -9.92
N MET A 33 -7.34 -15.55 -10.84
CA MET A 33 -7.85 -14.18 -10.93
C MET A 33 -9.04 -13.96 -9.99
N VAL A 34 -9.13 -12.76 -9.41
CA VAL A 34 -10.22 -12.34 -8.52
C VAL A 34 -10.60 -10.88 -8.81
N ASP A 35 -11.79 -10.49 -8.34
CA ASP A 35 -12.17 -9.06 -8.26
C ASP A 35 -11.36 -8.37 -7.15
N PHE A 36 -10.71 -7.27 -7.51
CA PHE A 36 -10.05 -6.38 -6.58
C PHE A 36 -10.40 -4.93 -6.94
N GLY A 37 -11.43 -4.38 -6.27
CA GLY A 37 -11.89 -3.02 -6.53
C GLY A 37 -12.35 -2.79 -7.98
N GLY A 38 -12.98 -3.78 -8.61
CA GLY A 38 -13.45 -3.74 -9.99
C GLY A 38 -12.38 -4.10 -11.04
N TRP A 39 -11.17 -4.49 -10.60
CA TRP A 39 -10.09 -4.97 -11.46
C TRP A 39 -9.96 -6.50 -11.38
N ALA A 40 -9.75 -7.15 -12.52
CA ALA A 40 -9.36 -8.56 -12.57
C ALA A 40 -7.88 -8.69 -12.22
N MET A 41 -7.58 -9.11 -10.98
CA MET A 41 -6.21 -9.18 -10.46
C MET A 41 -5.82 -10.60 -10.04
N PRO A 42 -4.53 -10.97 -10.14
CA PRO A 42 -4.06 -12.28 -9.68
C PRO A 42 -4.01 -12.30 -8.14
N VAL A 43 -4.77 -13.20 -7.49
CA VAL A 43 -4.64 -13.41 -6.05
C VAL A 43 -3.42 -14.29 -5.74
N SER A 44 -3.11 -15.25 -6.60
CA SER A 44 -1.92 -16.10 -6.52
C SER A 44 -1.63 -16.77 -7.86
N TYR A 45 -0.39 -17.22 -8.01
CA TYR A 45 0.05 -18.08 -9.11
C TYR A 45 0.08 -19.55 -8.65
N PRO A 46 0.37 -20.53 -9.56
CA PRO A 46 0.35 -21.95 -9.20
C PRO A 46 1.29 -22.35 -8.06
N THR A 47 2.35 -21.59 -7.82
CA THR A 47 3.27 -21.82 -6.69
C THR A 47 2.62 -21.54 -5.33
N GLY A 48 1.57 -20.73 -5.29
CA GLY A 48 0.81 -20.39 -4.09
C GLY A 48 1.41 -19.27 -3.26
N ILE A 49 0.53 -18.64 -2.45
CA ILE A 49 0.81 -17.44 -1.67
C ILE A 49 2.07 -17.55 -0.79
N LEU A 50 2.29 -18.70 -0.15
CA LEU A 50 3.44 -18.88 0.76
C LEU A 50 4.76 -18.86 0.02
N GLU A 51 4.83 -19.49 -1.16
CA GLU A 51 6.06 -19.51 -1.95
C GLU A 51 6.33 -18.16 -2.60
N GLU A 52 5.29 -17.46 -3.07
CA GLU A 52 5.38 -16.09 -3.57
C GLU A 52 5.90 -15.12 -2.49
N HIS A 53 5.37 -15.25 -1.27
CA HIS A 53 5.86 -14.49 -0.12
C HIS A 53 7.34 -14.77 0.17
N ARG A 54 7.73 -16.05 0.23
CA ARG A 54 9.13 -16.47 0.45
C ARG A 54 10.05 -15.97 -0.65
N ALA A 55 9.64 -16.08 -1.91
CA ALA A 55 10.41 -15.59 -3.05
C ALA A 55 10.75 -14.11 -2.90
N THR A 56 9.77 -13.29 -2.46
CA THR A 56 10.00 -11.87 -2.19
C THR A 56 10.96 -11.63 -1.02
N ARG A 57 10.82 -12.40 0.09
CA ARG A 57 11.70 -12.26 1.26
C ARG A 57 13.12 -12.76 1.02
N MET A 58 13.31 -13.78 0.18
CA MET A 58 14.61 -14.45 0.00
C MET A 58 15.34 -14.02 -1.28
N ALA A 59 14.61 -13.53 -2.28
CA ALA A 59 15.16 -13.20 -3.59
C ALA A 59 14.45 -11.98 -4.20
N VAL A 60 13.54 -12.18 -5.15
CA VAL A 60 12.83 -11.09 -5.86
C VAL A 60 11.41 -11.51 -6.22
N GLY A 61 10.42 -10.72 -5.82
CA GLY A 61 9.05 -10.76 -6.30
C GLY A 61 8.77 -9.67 -7.33
N VAL A 62 7.92 -9.99 -8.31
CA VAL A 62 7.41 -9.06 -9.32
C VAL A 62 5.91 -8.94 -9.15
N PHE A 63 5.41 -7.71 -9.01
CA PHE A 63 4.01 -7.44 -8.74
C PHE A 63 3.43 -6.56 -9.84
N ASP A 64 2.26 -6.95 -10.35
CA ASP A 64 1.43 -6.04 -11.11
C ASP A 64 0.79 -5.03 -10.15
N VAL A 65 1.09 -3.77 -10.35
CA VAL A 65 0.46 -2.65 -9.65
C VAL A 65 -0.09 -1.59 -10.62
N CYS A 66 -0.31 -2.00 -11.89
CA CYS A 66 -0.87 -1.15 -12.94
C CYS A 66 -2.35 -0.75 -12.69
N HIS A 67 -2.98 -1.31 -11.68
CA HIS A 67 -4.32 -0.92 -11.24
C HIS A 67 -4.33 0.33 -10.36
N MET A 68 -3.17 0.77 -9.86
CA MET A 68 -3.03 2.03 -9.11
C MET A 68 -3.34 3.24 -10.02
N GLY A 69 -3.63 4.39 -9.41
CA GLY A 69 -3.83 5.62 -10.15
C GLY A 69 -2.56 6.48 -10.16
N GLU A 70 -2.27 7.10 -11.31
CA GLU A 70 -1.18 8.06 -11.47
C GLU A 70 -1.75 9.41 -11.89
N VAL A 71 -1.69 10.39 -10.98
CA VAL A 71 -2.24 11.74 -11.19
C VAL A 71 -1.12 12.75 -11.29
N HIS A 72 -1.07 13.46 -12.41
CA HIS A 72 -0.10 14.52 -12.67
C HIS A 72 -0.65 15.89 -12.28
N PHE A 73 0.16 16.67 -11.58
CA PHE A 73 -0.07 18.06 -11.23
C PHE A 73 1.00 18.90 -11.95
N THR A 74 0.59 19.75 -12.89
CA THR A 74 1.52 20.52 -13.71
C THR A 74 1.17 22.00 -13.73
N GLY A 75 2.20 22.83 -13.92
CA GLY A 75 2.08 24.28 -14.02
C GLY A 75 2.60 25.03 -12.80
N PRO A 76 2.66 26.37 -12.86
CA PRO A 76 3.22 27.20 -11.79
C PRO A 76 2.53 27.01 -10.42
N GLY A 77 1.23 26.67 -10.42
CA GLY A 77 0.44 26.41 -9.21
C GLY A 77 0.50 24.97 -8.68
N ALA A 78 1.27 24.05 -9.32
CA ALA A 78 1.29 22.64 -8.97
C ALA A 78 1.77 22.41 -7.53
N ALA A 79 2.88 23.04 -7.12
CA ALA A 79 3.42 22.92 -5.78
C ALA A 79 2.43 23.38 -4.70
N ALA A 80 1.79 24.52 -4.91
CA ALA A 80 0.80 25.08 -3.96
C ALA A 80 -0.46 24.20 -3.89
N THR A 81 -0.90 23.64 -5.04
CA THR A 81 -2.04 22.72 -5.08
C THR A 81 -1.73 21.46 -4.28
N VAL A 82 -0.62 20.77 -4.55
CA VAL A 82 -0.26 19.55 -3.82
C VAL A 82 -0.02 19.85 -2.34
N GLN A 83 0.61 21.00 -2.01
CA GLN A 83 0.83 21.45 -0.63
C GLN A 83 -0.48 21.57 0.15
N ARG A 84 -1.56 22.05 -0.48
CA ARG A 84 -2.88 22.17 0.13
C ARG A 84 -3.60 20.82 0.28
N LEU A 85 -3.40 19.89 -0.67
CA LEU A 85 -4.10 18.61 -0.73
C LEU A 85 -3.59 17.58 0.28
N VAL A 86 -2.30 17.62 0.65
CA VAL A 86 -1.66 16.58 1.46
C VAL A 86 -1.15 17.10 2.81
N THR A 87 -1.00 16.21 3.78
CA THR A 87 -0.59 16.57 5.15
C THR A 87 0.92 16.74 5.31
N ASN A 88 1.74 16.19 4.41
CA ASN A 88 3.19 16.30 4.45
C ASN A 88 3.68 17.62 3.82
N ASP A 89 4.92 18.00 4.04
CA ASP A 89 5.48 19.28 3.59
C ASP A 89 6.13 19.16 2.22
N VAL A 90 5.39 19.58 1.18
CA VAL A 90 5.83 19.55 -0.23
C VAL A 90 7.03 20.48 -0.47
N ALA A 91 7.18 21.56 0.33
CA ALA A 91 8.29 22.49 0.18
C ALA A 91 9.66 21.85 0.48
N ARG A 92 9.66 20.74 1.23
CA ARG A 92 10.88 19.95 1.54
C ARG A 92 11.20 18.89 0.49
N LEU A 93 10.35 18.71 -0.51
CA LEU A 93 10.54 17.70 -1.55
C LEU A 93 11.42 18.27 -2.65
N GLU A 94 12.60 17.68 -2.83
CA GLU A 94 13.54 18.02 -3.91
C GLU A 94 13.15 17.31 -5.22
N ASP A 95 13.64 17.79 -6.35
CA ASP A 95 13.45 17.14 -7.66
C ASP A 95 14.03 15.71 -7.64
N GLY A 96 13.31 14.77 -8.24
CA GLY A 96 13.65 13.34 -8.21
C GLY A 96 13.43 12.67 -6.84
N ARG A 97 12.70 13.30 -5.93
CA ARG A 97 12.37 12.74 -4.60
C ARG A 97 10.88 12.46 -4.47
N ALA A 98 10.58 11.59 -3.51
CA ALA A 98 9.21 11.25 -3.14
C ALA A 98 9.01 11.24 -1.63
N PHE A 99 7.77 11.28 -1.20
CA PHE A 99 7.36 10.97 0.17
C PHE A 99 6.01 10.27 0.20
N TYR A 100 5.78 9.49 1.25
CA TYR A 100 4.46 9.00 1.64
C TYR A 100 3.71 10.09 2.41
N THR A 101 2.42 10.22 2.16
CA THR A 101 1.54 11.22 2.78
C THR A 101 0.10 10.74 2.80
N VAL A 102 -0.79 11.54 3.38
CA VAL A 102 -2.25 11.34 3.28
C VAL A 102 -2.92 12.63 2.82
N ALA A 103 -4.01 12.49 2.07
CA ALA A 103 -4.99 13.54 1.84
C ALA A 103 -6.11 13.39 2.87
N CYS A 104 -6.64 14.51 3.38
CA CYS A 104 -7.66 14.51 4.41
C CYS A 104 -8.89 15.30 4.02
N LEU A 105 -10.05 14.91 4.56
CA LEU A 105 -11.26 15.70 4.61
C LEU A 105 -11.09 16.90 5.58
N PRO A 106 -11.93 17.93 5.51
CA PRO A 106 -11.95 19.01 6.50
C PRO A 106 -12.16 18.52 7.94
N SER A 107 -12.81 17.36 8.13
CA SER A 107 -12.99 16.69 9.43
C SER A 107 -11.73 16.05 9.98
N GLY A 108 -10.67 15.89 9.16
CA GLY A 108 -9.44 15.17 9.48
C GLY A 108 -9.44 13.68 9.10
N GLY A 109 -10.57 13.14 8.62
CA GLY A 109 -10.64 11.78 8.08
C GLY A 109 -9.79 11.63 6.81
N ILE A 110 -9.30 10.43 6.52
CA ILE A 110 -8.36 10.17 5.43
C ILE A 110 -9.12 9.95 4.12
N VAL A 111 -8.91 10.82 3.13
CA VAL A 111 -9.41 10.65 1.76
C VAL A 111 -8.66 9.51 1.07
N ASP A 112 -7.32 9.55 1.12
CA ASP A 112 -6.44 8.47 0.64
C ASP A 112 -5.05 8.59 1.26
N ASP A 113 -4.30 7.48 1.28
CA ASP A 113 -2.87 7.45 1.52
C ASP A 113 -2.12 7.23 0.20
N LEU A 114 -1.12 8.06 -0.04
CA LEU A 114 -0.51 8.17 -1.37
C LEU A 114 0.99 8.47 -1.31
N ILE A 115 1.67 8.21 -2.43
CA ILE A 115 3.06 8.64 -2.63
C ILE A 115 3.06 9.81 -3.61
N VAL A 116 3.69 10.93 -3.21
CA VAL A 116 3.91 12.07 -4.08
C VAL A 116 5.37 12.11 -4.52
N TYR A 117 5.58 12.17 -5.81
CA TYR A 117 6.87 12.34 -6.47
C TYR A 117 6.97 13.78 -6.99
N ARG A 118 8.11 14.43 -6.79
CA ARG A 118 8.44 15.68 -7.46
C ARG A 118 9.40 15.40 -8.62
N LEU A 119 8.93 15.61 -9.84
CA LEU A 119 9.75 15.49 -11.04
C LEU A 119 10.60 16.75 -11.22
N ARG A 120 9.98 17.92 -11.03
CA ARG A 120 10.57 19.24 -11.06
C ARG A 120 9.66 20.24 -10.33
N ALA A 121 10.08 21.48 -10.21
CA ALA A 121 9.39 22.49 -9.40
C ALA A 121 7.91 22.70 -9.76
N ASP A 122 7.53 22.49 -11.02
CA ASP A 122 6.19 22.68 -11.57
C ASP A 122 5.51 21.37 -12.02
N HIS A 123 6.04 20.21 -11.60
CA HIS A 123 5.50 18.92 -12.00
C HIS A 123 5.62 17.87 -10.87
N TYR A 124 4.46 17.46 -10.35
CA TYR A 124 4.33 16.41 -9.33
C TYR A 124 3.48 15.28 -9.88
N VAL A 125 3.71 14.08 -9.35
CA VAL A 125 2.90 12.88 -9.63
C VAL A 125 2.49 12.25 -8.32
N ALA A 126 1.21 12.01 -8.15
CA ALA A 126 0.67 11.22 -7.05
C ALA A 126 0.34 9.81 -7.53
N VAL A 127 0.79 8.79 -6.79
CA VAL A 127 0.32 7.41 -6.94
C VAL A 127 -0.70 7.15 -5.85
N ILE A 128 -1.92 6.83 -6.24
CA ILE A 128 -3.12 6.72 -5.40
C ILE A 128 -3.71 5.30 -5.45
N ASN A 129 -4.52 4.94 -4.45
CA ASN A 129 -5.09 3.60 -4.36
C ASN A 129 -6.12 3.31 -5.47
N ALA A 130 -6.08 2.11 -6.02
CA ALA A 130 -6.86 1.68 -7.18
C ALA A 130 -8.38 1.86 -7.02
N SER A 131 -8.91 1.58 -5.82
CA SER A 131 -10.34 1.74 -5.52
C SER A 131 -10.77 3.20 -5.37
N ASN A 132 -9.82 4.11 -5.23
CA ASN A 132 -10.05 5.52 -4.93
C ASN A 132 -9.82 6.44 -6.14
N VAL A 133 -9.36 5.92 -7.28
CA VAL A 133 -8.92 6.74 -8.44
C VAL A 133 -9.97 7.79 -8.82
N ASP A 134 -11.20 7.38 -9.08
CA ASP A 134 -12.27 8.31 -9.52
C ASP A 134 -12.56 9.35 -8.41
N LYS A 135 -12.70 8.90 -7.16
CA LYS A 135 -12.95 9.76 -5.98
C LYS A 135 -11.82 10.76 -5.77
N ASP A 136 -10.58 10.31 -5.86
CA ASP A 136 -9.41 11.15 -5.57
C ASP A 136 -9.15 12.16 -6.69
N VAL A 137 -9.33 11.77 -7.95
CA VAL A 137 -9.23 12.68 -9.09
C VAL A 137 -10.28 13.80 -8.96
N ASP A 138 -11.53 13.45 -8.64
CA ASP A 138 -12.60 14.43 -8.41
C ASP A 138 -12.26 15.35 -7.23
N TRP A 139 -11.79 14.79 -6.12
CA TRP A 139 -11.33 15.55 -4.94
C TRP A 139 -10.21 16.53 -5.28
N PHE A 140 -9.21 16.07 -6.04
CA PHE A 140 -8.10 16.93 -6.45
C PHE A 140 -8.55 18.04 -7.41
N GLN A 141 -9.46 17.75 -8.35
CA GLN A 141 -10.03 18.74 -9.26
C GLN A 141 -10.85 19.81 -8.52
N GLU A 142 -11.69 19.40 -7.55
CA GLU A 142 -12.50 20.32 -6.74
C GLU A 142 -11.63 21.28 -5.94
N HIS A 143 -10.49 20.81 -5.43
CA HIS A 143 -9.60 21.59 -4.57
C HIS A 143 -8.37 22.14 -5.30
N ARG A 144 -8.39 22.10 -6.63
CA ARG A 144 -7.31 22.60 -7.49
C ARG A 144 -7.06 24.08 -7.28
N GLY A 145 -5.79 24.44 -7.11
CA GLY A 145 -5.33 25.83 -7.08
C GLY A 145 -5.29 26.46 -8.47
N VAL A 146 -5.08 27.79 -8.50
CA VAL A 146 -4.88 28.55 -9.73
C VAL A 146 -3.59 28.09 -10.42
N ASP A 147 -3.58 28.10 -11.76
CA ASP A 147 -2.43 27.75 -12.59
C ASP A 147 -1.87 26.33 -12.37
N CYS A 148 -2.70 25.40 -11.92
CA CYS A 148 -2.40 23.98 -11.84
C CYS A 148 -3.29 23.19 -12.80
N LYS A 149 -2.71 22.39 -13.69
CA LYS A 149 -3.41 21.38 -14.46
C LYS A 149 -3.30 20.06 -13.73
N ILE A 150 -4.42 19.37 -13.53
CA ILE A 150 -4.47 18.01 -12.99
C ILE A 150 -4.88 17.07 -14.11
N GLU A 151 -4.15 15.96 -14.27
CA GLU A 151 -4.37 14.99 -15.33
C GLU A 151 -4.25 13.57 -14.78
N ASP A 152 -5.31 12.77 -14.94
CA ASP A 152 -5.25 11.33 -14.71
C ASP A 152 -4.50 10.66 -15.89
N ALA A 153 -3.39 10.02 -15.55
CA ALA A 153 -2.52 9.30 -16.47
C ALA A 153 -2.64 7.78 -16.35
N SER A 154 -3.48 7.28 -15.45
CA SER A 154 -3.53 5.87 -15.06
C SER A 154 -3.73 4.93 -16.24
N ALA A 155 -4.60 5.29 -17.19
CA ALA A 155 -4.88 4.42 -18.34
C ALA A 155 -3.71 4.24 -19.31
N ARG A 156 -2.72 5.16 -19.31
CA ARG A 156 -1.53 5.10 -20.18
C ARG A 156 -0.25 4.69 -19.47
N THR A 157 -0.31 4.51 -18.14
CA THR A 157 0.85 4.15 -17.30
C THR A 157 0.78 2.67 -16.91
N GLY A 158 1.87 1.95 -17.15
CA GLY A 158 2.12 0.66 -16.55
C GLY A 158 3.00 0.84 -15.33
N LEU A 159 2.65 0.21 -14.20
CA LEU A 159 3.43 0.23 -12.97
C LEU A 159 3.72 -1.19 -12.50
N ILE A 160 5.00 -1.54 -12.37
CA ILE A 160 5.44 -2.87 -11.97
C ILE A 160 6.38 -2.75 -10.77
N ALA A 161 6.07 -3.42 -9.66
CA ALA A 161 6.96 -3.44 -8.51
C ALA A 161 7.90 -4.67 -8.57
N PHE A 162 9.20 -4.43 -8.35
CA PHE A 162 10.28 -5.41 -8.37
C PHE A 162 11.00 -5.37 -7.01
N GLN A 163 10.64 -6.29 -6.10
CA GLN A 163 10.88 -6.17 -4.67
C GLN A 163 11.60 -7.38 -4.10
N GLY A 164 12.56 -7.16 -3.22
CA GLY A 164 13.26 -8.21 -2.49
C GLY A 164 14.75 -7.91 -2.29
N PRO A 165 15.45 -8.67 -1.44
CA PRO A 165 16.86 -8.42 -1.11
C PRO A 165 17.83 -8.53 -2.30
N ALA A 166 17.45 -9.24 -3.37
CA ALA A 166 18.22 -9.37 -4.59
C ALA A 166 17.76 -8.43 -5.72
N ALA A 167 16.74 -7.59 -5.49
CA ALA A 167 16.13 -6.75 -6.53
C ALA A 167 17.16 -5.83 -7.23
N GLN A 168 18.01 -5.14 -6.47
CA GLN A 168 19.03 -4.26 -7.04
C GLN A 168 20.03 -5.05 -7.90
N GLN A 169 20.51 -6.18 -7.40
CA GLN A 169 21.48 -7.00 -8.13
C GLN A 169 20.89 -7.58 -9.43
N ALA A 170 19.63 -8.03 -9.38
CA ALA A 170 18.96 -8.63 -10.54
C ALA A 170 18.58 -7.57 -11.59
N LEU A 171 18.18 -6.38 -11.17
CA LEU A 171 17.74 -5.31 -12.08
C LEU A 171 18.92 -4.55 -12.70
N GLN A 172 20.06 -4.41 -12.00
CA GLN A 172 21.19 -3.58 -12.43
C GLN A 172 21.69 -3.91 -13.86
N PRO A 173 21.82 -5.18 -14.30
CA PRO A 173 22.27 -5.49 -15.66
C PRO A 173 21.32 -5.00 -16.76
N LEU A 174 20.04 -4.77 -16.44
CA LEU A 174 19.03 -4.30 -17.39
C LEU A 174 18.87 -2.77 -17.36
N ALA A 175 19.27 -2.12 -16.27
CA ALA A 175 19.08 -0.69 -16.05
C ALA A 175 20.20 0.15 -16.66
N SER A 176 19.84 1.24 -17.33
CA SER A 176 20.81 2.18 -17.91
C SER A 176 21.51 3.09 -16.89
N ILE A 177 21.05 3.10 -15.64
CA ILE A 177 21.56 3.93 -14.56
C ILE A 177 22.11 3.09 -13.40
N PRO A 178 23.06 3.60 -12.61
CA PRO A 178 23.54 2.92 -11.40
C PRO A 178 22.46 2.98 -10.29
N LEU A 179 21.85 1.84 -10.00
CA LEU A 179 20.74 1.72 -9.04
C LEU A 179 21.19 1.91 -7.58
N ASP A 180 22.45 1.69 -7.27
CA ASP A 180 23.03 1.92 -5.95
C ASP A 180 23.06 3.42 -5.56
N ARG A 181 23.05 4.32 -6.54
CA ARG A 181 22.96 5.76 -6.34
C ARG A 181 21.55 6.26 -6.09
N LEU A 182 20.54 5.47 -6.43
CA LEU A 182 19.15 5.82 -6.19
C LEU A 182 18.78 5.56 -4.73
N ARG A 183 18.62 6.64 -3.95
CA ARG A 183 18.26 6.53 -2.52
C ARG A 183 16.80 6.09 -2.34
N PRO A 184 16.42 5.47 -1.20
CA PRO A 184 15.01 5.24 -0.87
C PRO A 184 14.20 6.53 -1.03
N PHE A 185 12.98 6.39 -1.55
CA PHE A 185 12.10 7.51 -1.91
C PHE A 185 12.76 8.49 -2.91
N SER A 186 13.45 7.95 -3.92
CA SER A 186 13.96 8.69 -5.08
C SER A 186 13.38 8.13 -6.36
N LEU A 187 13.31 8.98 -7.39
CA LEU A 187 12.84 8.68 -8.73
C LEU A 187 13.87 9.14 -9.75
N ALA A 188 14.17 8.31 -10.74
CA ALA A 188 14.90 8.67 -11.95
C ALA A 188 13.94 8.56 -13.15
N THR A 189 13.79 9.61 -13.92
CA THR A 189 12.86 9.67 -15.07
C THR A 189 13.54 9.36 -16.41
N ASP A 190 14.84 9.63 -16.52
CA ASP A 190 15.62 9.42 -17.76
C ASP A 190 16.38 8.09 -17.70
N ALA A 191 15.62 6.97 -17.59
CA ALA A 191 16.19 5.65 -17.49
C ALA A 191 15.59 4.67 -18.49
N THR A 192 16.31 3.60 -18.77
CA THR A 192 15.78 2.44 -19.49
C THR A 192 16.00 1.17 -18.68
N VAL A 193 15.09 0.21 -18.83
CA VAL A 193 15.25 -1.17 -18.37
C VAL A 193 15.06 -2.11 -19.55
N ALA A 194 16.08 -2.91 -19.86
CA ALA A 194 16.11 -3.78 -21.05
C ALA A 194 15.79 -3.06 -22.36
N GLY A 195 16.20 -1.77 -22.49
CA GLY A 195 15.96 -0.93 -23.66
C GLY A 195 14.60 -0.24 -23.71
N LEU A 196 13.68 -0.53 -22.77
CA LEU A 196 12.39 0.15 -22.65
C LEU A 196 12.53 1.41 -21.81
N SER A 197 11.89 2.52 -22.22
CA SER A 197 11.87 3.77 -21.44
C SER A 197 11.07 3.58 -20.16
N VAL A 198 11.65 3.89 -19.03
CA VAL A 198 11.00 3.74 -17.71
C VAL A 198 11.40 4.86 -16.75
N TRP A 199 10.53 5.16 -15.81
CA TRP A 199 10.94 5.82 -14.59
C TRP A 199 11.23 4.74 -13.54
N ILE A 200 12.30 4.89 -12.79
CA ILE A 200 12.69 3.95 -11.74
C ILE A 200 12.57 4.65 -10.39
N ALA A 201 11.59 4.26 -9.59
CA ALA A 201 11.45 4.71 -8.20
C ALA A 201 11.99 3.65 -7.24
N ARG A 202 12.73 4.07 -6.20
CA ARG A 202 13.14 3.16 -5.10
C ARG A 202 12.13 3.25 -3.97
N THR A 203 10.96 2.74 -4.24
CA THR A 203 9.78 2.66 -3.38
C THR A 203 9.22 1.24 -3.39
N GLY A 204 8.20 0.95 -2.58
CA GLY A 204 7.56 -0.36 -2.54
C GLY A 204 6.68 -0.55 -1.31
N TYR A 205 5.95 -1.69 -1.28
CA TYR A 205 4.93 -2.01 -0.30
C TYR A 205 5.13 -3.40 0.34
N THR A 206 6.37 -3.78 0.57
CA THR A 206 6.73 -5.13 1.06
C THR A 206 7.55 -5.14 2.34
N GLY A 207 8.14 -4.00 2.70
CA GLY A 207 9.15 -3.93 3.76
C GLY A 207 10.55 -4.35 3.30
N GLU A 208 10.69 -4.90 2.08
CA GLU A 208 11.98 -5.15 1.45
C GLU A 208 12.51 -3.93 0.70
N ASP A 209 13.75 -4.02 0.25
CA ASP A 209 14.29 -3.11 -0.74
C ASP A 209 13.75 -3.47 -2.12
N GLY A 210 13.69 -2.49 -3.02
CA GLY A 210 13.22 -2.74 -4.36
C GLY A 210 12.88 -1.47 -5.11
N PHE A 211 12.25 -1.68 -6.26
CA PHE A 211 11.95 -0.62 -7.21
C PHE A 211 10.51 -0.75 -7.70
N GLU A 212 9.94 0.38 -8.07
CA GLU A 212 8.69 0.50 -8.82
C GLU A 212 9.03 1.13 -10.17
N LEU A 213 8.64 0.45 -11.25
CA LEU A 213 9.00 0.78 -12.62
C LEU A 213 7.76 1.30 -13.33
N PHE A 214 7.77 2.57 -13.68
CA PHE A 214 6.73 3.21 -14.47
C PHE A 214 7.12 3.14 -15.95
N CYS A 215 6.25 2.69 -16.81
CA CYS A 215 6.44 2.63 -18.25
C CYS A 215 5.16 3.05 -18.98
N ASP A 216 5.22 3.16 -20.31
CA ASP A 216 3.99 3.20 -21.11
C ASP A 216 3.22 1.88 -20.91
N ALA A 217 1.89 1.96 -20.81
CA ALA A 217 1.04 0.79 -20.59
C ALA A 217 1.24 -0.30 -21.66
N GLN A 218 1.52 0.09 -22.91
CA GLN A 218 1.80 -0.84 -24.03
C GLN A 218 3.13 -1.59 -23.88
N ASP A 219 4.09 -1.06 -23.12
CA ASP A 219 5.39 -1.69 -22.85
C ASP A 219 5.37 -2.61 -21.61
N ALA A 220 4.32 -2.53 -20.79
CA ALA A 220 4.25 -3.22 -19.51
C ALA A 220 4.43 -4.74 -19.64
N ALA A 221 3.81 -5.38 -20.64
CA ALA A 221 3.94 -6.82 -20.85
C ALA A 221 5.38 -7.24 -21.24
N ALA A 222 6.05 -6.46 -22.08
CA ALA A 222 7.43 -6.69 -22.45
C ALA A 222 8.37 -6.49 -21.25
N LEU A 223 8.15 -5.44 -20.46
CA LEU A 223 8.91 -5.19 -19.22
C LEU A 223 8.73 -6.34 -18.22
N TRP A 224 7.48 -6.77 -17.99
CA TRP A 224 7.15 -7.91 -17.13
C TRP A 224 7.92 -9.18 -17.50
N ASP A 225 7.89 -9.55 -18.78
CA ASP A 225 8.60 -10.75 -19.26
C ASP A 225 10.11 -10.63 -19.06
N ARG A 226 10.71 -9.44 -19.23
CA ARG A 226 12.14 -9.17 -18.95
C ARG A 226 12.49 -9.32 -17.47
N LEU A 227 11.61 -8.84 -16.57
CA LEU A 227 11.80 -8.97 -15.13
C LEU A 227 11.70 -10.43 -14.65
N LEU A 228 10.80 -11.21 -15.24
CA LEU A 228 10.73 -12.65 -14.97
C LEU A 228 11.98 -13.38 -15.46
N ALA A 229 12.52 -13.01 -16.64
CA ALA A 229 13.70 -13.63 -17.24
C ALA A 229 14.98 -13.46 -16.39
N VAL A 230 15.08 -12.39 -15.58
CA VAL A 230 16.20 -12.18 -14.65
C VAL A 230 15.97 -12.79 -13.26
N GLY A 231 15.00 -13.69 -13.14
CA GLY A 231 14.75 -14.48 -11.93
C GLY A 231 13.65 -13.92 -11.02
N GLY A 232 12.98 -12.83 -11.41
CA GLY A 232 11.82 -12.34 -10.68
C GLY A 232 10.71 -13.41 -10.65
N LYS A 233 10.05 -13.57 -9.50
CA LYS A 233 8.91 -14.48 -9.34
C LYS A 233 7.63 -13.69 -9.36
N PRO A 234 6.61 -14.09 -10.16
CA PRO A 234 5.33 -13.40 -10.17
C PRO A 234 4.65 -13.57 -8.82
N VAL A 235 4.09 -12.48 -8.29
CA VAL A 235 3.50 -12.42 -6.95
C VAL A 235 2.12 -11.80 -7.02
N GLY A 236 1.12 -12.50 -6.48
CA GLY A 236 -0.26 -12.05 -6.44
C GLY A 236 -0.62 -11.27 -5.17
N LEU A 237 -1.88 -10.80 -5.15
CA LEU A 237 -2.42 -9.97 -4.04
C LEU A 237 -2.36 -10.67 -2.69
N GLY A 238 -2.50 -12.00 -2.64
CA GLY A 238 -2.45 -12.74 -1.38
C GLY A 238 -1.10 -12.64 -0.68
N ALA A 239 -0.01 -12.76 -1.44
CA ALA A 239 1.34 -12.56 -0.89
C ALA A 239 1.65 -11.08 -0.67
N ARG A 240 1.18 -10.16 -1.54
CA ARG A 240 1.26 -8.71 -1.32
C ARG A 240 0.67 -8.33 0.03
N ASP A 241 -0.51 -8.86 0.39
CA ASP A 241 -1.16 -8.58 1.67
C ASP A 241 -0.38 -9.14 2.87
N THR A 242 0.13 -10.37 2.81
CA THR A 242 0.94 -10.91 3.91
C THR A 242 2.26 -10.14 4.09
N LEU A 243 2.90 -9.71 3.02
CA LEU A 243 4.14 -8.93 3.03
C LEU A 243 3.94 -7.53 3.65
N ARG A 244 2.93 -6.79 3.18
CA ARG A 244 2.63 -5.44 3.69
C ARG A 244 2.23 -5.49 5.16
N LEU A 245 1.41 -6.51 5.57
CA LEU A 245 0.97 -6.68 6.95
C LEU A 245 2.14 -6.96 7.89
N GLU A 246 3.08 -7.83 7.51
CA GLU A 246 4.32 -8.05 8.27
C GLU A 246 5.15 -6.77 8.44
N ALA A 247 5.21 -5.94 7.41
CA ALA A 247 5.88 -4.65 7.44
C ALA A 247 5.05 -3.56 8.18
N ARG A 248 3.81 -3.89 8.57
CA ARG A 248 2.84 -2.98 9.19
C ARG A 248 2.53 -1.75 8.33
N LEU A 249 2.44 -1.95 7.03
CA LEU A 249 1.99 -0.94 6.09
C LEU A 249 0.45 -0.98 6.01
N PRO A 250 -0.25 0.15 6.19
CA PRO A 250 -1.70 0.17 6.18
C PRO A 250 -2.27 -0.11 4.79
N LEU A 251 -3.52 -0.56 4.75
CA LEU A 251 -4.31 -0.75 3.54
C LEU A 251 -5.56 0.13 3.63
N TYR A 252 -5.71 1.05 2.66
CA TYR A 252 -6.92 1.87 2.56
C TYR A 252 -8.17 0.99 2.32
N GLY A 253 -9.28 1.38 2.92
CA GLY A 253 -10.52 0.58 2.94
C GLY A 253 -10.56 -0.50 4.03
N ASN A 254 -9.41 -0.80 4.65
CA ASN A 254 -9.31 -1.70 5.80
C ASN A 254 -8.80 -0.98 7.06
N ASP A 255 -7.57 -0.46 6.99
CA ASP A 255 -6.87 0.17 8.11
C ASP A 255 -7.05 1.69 8.14
N LEU A 256 -7.38 2.27 7.00
CA LEU A 256 -7.59 3.69 6.78
C LEU A 256 -8.89 3.90 6.01
N ASP A 257 -9.64 4.95 6.36
CA ASP A 257 -10.87 5.37 5.73
C ASP A 257 -11.18 6.86 6.04
N ASP A 258 -12.33 7.35 5.60
CA ASP A 258 -12.78 8.73 5.81
C ASP A 258 -13.29 9.02 7.24
N GLU A 259 -13.46 7.99 8.09
CA GLU A 259 -13.80 8.09 9.52
C GLU A 259 -12.59 8.00 10.45
N THR A 260 -11.40 7.67 9.91
CA THR A 260 -10.15 7.53 10.66
C THR A 260 -9.20 8.68 10.36
N THR A 261 -8.51 9.18 11.39
CA THR A 261 -7.52 10.24 11.22
C THR A 261 -6.10 9.69 11.14
N PRO A 262 -5.16 10.39 10.49
CA PRO A 262 -3.77 9.96 10.46
C PRO A 262 -3.12 9.90 11.86
N LEU A 263 -3.63 10.64 12.84
CA LEU A 263 -3.13 10.57 14.21
C LEU A 263 -3.53 9.26 14.88
N GLU A 264 -4.80 8.84 14.72
CA GLU A 264 -5.30 7.55 15.20
C GLU A 264 -4.63 6.38 14.48
N ALA A 265 -4.36 6.52 13.18
CA ALA A 265 -3.70 5.50 12.35
C ALA A 265 -2.20 5.36 12.64
N GLY A 266 -1.61 6.21 13.52
CA GLY A 266 -0.18 6.19 13.79
C GLY A 266 0.67 6.81 12.68
N LEU A 267 0.05 7.56 11.76
CA LEU A 267 0.67 8.28 10.66
C LEU A 267 1.02 9.74 11.00
N GLY A 268 1.00 10.12 12.27
CA GLY A 268 1.32 11.49 12.71
C GLY A 268 2.67 12.01 12.21
N TRP A 269 3.61 11.11 11.86
CA TRP A 269 4.92 11.50 11.33
C TRP A 269 4.86 12.15 9.93
N VAL A 270 3.79 11.92 9.14
CA VAL A 270 3.53 12.60 7.84
C VAL A 270 2.63 13.82 7.98
N VAL A 271 2.11 14.11 9.18
CA VAL A 271 1.25 15.28 9.43
C VAL A 271 2.10 16.44 9.94
N LYS A 272 2.26 17.48 9.11
CA LYS A 272 3.10 18.65 9.43
C LYS A 272 2.19 19.83 9.83
N LEU A 273 1.73 19.83 11.09
CA LEU A 273 0.79 20.83 11.62
C LEU A 273 1.38 22.25 11.79
N ASP A 274 2.72 22.35 11.80
CA ASP A 274 3.47 23.60 11.97
C ASP A 274 3.71 24.36 10.65
N ARG A 275 3.36 23.75 9.50
CA ARG A 275 3.47 24.39 8.20
C ARG A 275 2.21 25.15 7.78
N ASP A 276 2.25 25.73 6.57
CA ASP A 276 1.11 26.39 5.92
C ASP A 276 -0.12 25.50 5.83
N ASP A 277 -1.27 26.09 5.59
CA ASP A 277 -2.57 25.44 5.63
C ASP A 277 -2.68 24.27 4.64
N PHE A 278 -3.40 23.23 5.07
CA PHE A 278 -3.84 22.11 4.26
C PHE A 278 -5.21 21.63 4.72
N ILE A 279 -5.94 20.93 3.84
CA ILE A 279 -7.30 20.47 4.14
C ILE A 279 -7.26 19.48 5.31
N GLY A 280 -8.05 19.74 6.35
CA GLY A 280 -8.13 18.96 7.59
C GLY A 280 -7.19 19.39 8.71
N ARG A 281 -6.32 20.39 8.49
CA ARG A 281 -5.32 20.83 9.48
C ARG A 281 -5.92 21.23 10.82
N ASP A 282 -6.99 22.04 10.81
CA ASP A 282 -7.59 22.55 12.05
C ASP A 282 -8.21 21.43 12.87
N ALA A 283 -8.89 20.48 12.23
CA ALA A 283 -9.42 19.30 12.90
C ALA A 283 -8.31 18.45 13.52
N LEU A 284 -7.22 18.22 12.79
CA LEU A 284 -6.06 17.45 13.28
C LEU A 284 -5.32 18.17 14.41
N ARG A 285 -5.23 19.52 14.37
CA ARG A 285 -4.69 20.31 15.49
C ARG A 285 -5.56 20.20 16.74
N ALA A 286 -6.88 20.32 16.58
CA ALA A 286 -7.81 20.16 17.68
C ALA A 286 -7.72 18.77 18.30
N GLN A 287 -7.66 17.72 17.48
CA GLN A 287 -7.48 16.34 17.93
C GLN A 287 -6.13 16.15 18.62
N GLN A 288 -5.03 16.71 18.09
CA GLN A 288 -3.73 16.63 18.74
C GLN A 288 -3.73 17.26 20.13
N ALA A 289 -4.40 18.42 20.27
CA ALA A 289 -4.52 19.12 21.56
C ALA A 289 -5.39 18.36 22.57
N ALA A 290 -6.48 17.73 22.11
CA ALA A 290 -7.38 16.92 22.94
C ALA A 290 -6.82 15.53 23.28
N GLY A 291 -5.89 15.03 22.47
CA GLY A 291 -5.42 13.64 22.49
C GLY A 291 -6.35 12.71 21.72
N ILE A 292 -5.78 11.61 21.17
CA ILE A 292 -6.54 10.57 20.48
C ILE A 292 -7.20 9.63 21.50
N THR A 293 -8.41 9.20 21.22
CA THR A 293 -9.17 8.27 22.08
C THR A 293 -8.97 6.81 21.69
N ARG A 294 -8.68 6.54 20.42
CA ARG A 294 -8.40 5.21 19.85
C ARG A 294 -7.12 5.24 19.00
N LYS A 295 -6.52 4.09 18.79
CA LYS A 295 -5.27 3.99 18.01
C LYS A 295 -5.21 2.68 17.25
N LEU A 296 -4.77 2.74 15.99
CA LEU A 296 -4.42 1.55 15.19
C LEU A 296 -3.21 0.86 15.81
N THR A 297 -3.41 -0.38 16.23
CA THR A 297 -2.45 -1.12 17.04
C THR A 297 -2.16 -2.47 16.41
N GLY A 298 -0.89 -2.86 16.39
CA GLY A 298 -0.48 -4.19 15.96
C GLY A 298 -0.50 -5.18 17.10
N PHE A 299 -0.95 -6.40 16.84
CA PHE A 299 -0.96 -7.49 17.82
C PHE A 299 -0.56 -8.83 17.20
N VAL A 300 -0.05 -9.72 18.02
CA VAL A 300 0.28 -11.11 17.69
C VAL A 300 -0.72 -12.02 18.40
N MET A 301 -1.26 -13.01 17.66
CA MET A 301 -2.10 -14.04 18.27
C MET A 301 -1.25 -14.94 19.19
N THR A 302 -1.63 -15.07 20.44
CA THR A 302 -0.92 -15.90 21.43
C THR A 302 -1.43 -17.34 21.48
N GLU A 303 -2.59 -17.57 20.85
CA GLU A 303 -3.23 -18.86 20.75
C GLU A 303 -3.56 -19.19 19.28
N ARG A 304 -3.96 -20.45 19.03
CA ARG A 304 -4.33 -20.91 17.69
C ARG A 304 -5.62 -20.24 17.20
N GLY A 305 -5.50 -19.30 16.31
CA GLY A 305 -6.57 -18.54 15.66
C GLY A 305 -6.01 -17.55 14.65
N ILE A 306 -6.83 -17.10 13.73
CA ILE A 306 -6.47 -16.09 12.70
C ILE A 306 -7.45 -14.94 12.84
N ALA A 307 -6.95 -13.77 13.21
CA ALA A 307 -7.72 -12.54 13.15
C ALA A 307 -8.09 -12.20 11.70
N ARG A 308 -9.31 -11.69 11.49
CA ARG A 308 -9.78 -11.25 10.17
C ARG A 308 -10.46 -9.89 10.30
N HIS A 309 -10.53 -9.18 9.19
CA HIS A 309 -11.25 -7.91 9.10
C HIS A 309 -12.64 -8.02 9.74
N ALA A 310 -13.05 -6.96 10.44
CA ALA A 310 -14.31 -6.83 11.17
C ALA A 310 -14.49 -7.74 12.40
N TYR A 311 -13.48 -8.55 12.79
CA TYR A 311 -13.56 -9.30 14.05
C TYR A 311 -13.47 -8.36 15.24
N ALA A 312 -14.32 -8.60 16.25
CA ALA A 312 -14.34 -7.78 17.47
C ALA A 312 -13.12 -8.05 18.36
N ILE A 313 -12.60 -6.98 18.96
CA ILE A 313 -11.51 -6.99 19.93
C ILE A 313 -12.07 -6.70 21.31
N PHE A 314 -11.56 -7.39 22.33
CA PHE A 314 -11.95 -7.26 23.73
C PHE A 314 -10.69 -7.07 24.59
N ASP A 315 -10.81 -6.28 25.66
CA ASP A 315 -9.71 -6.01 26.59
C ASP A 315 -9.52 -7.09 27.67
N ASP A 316 -10.55 -7.90 27.87
CA ASP A 316 -10.52 -9.09 28.74
C ASP A 316 -11.20 -10.24 28.00
N ILE A 317 -10.66 -11.45 28.16
CA ILE A 317 -11.19 -12.65 27.53
C ILE A 317 -12.66 -12.92 27.92
N ASP A 318 -13.05 -12.51 29.10
CA ASP A 318 -14.40 -12.66 29.66
C ASP A 318 -15.25 -11.40 29.51
N ALA A 319 -14.69 -10.32 28.95
CA ALA A 319 -15.43 -9.08 28.78
C ALA A 319 -16.58 -9.26 27.77
N GLY A 320 -17.76 -8.86 28.18
CA GLY A 320 -18.96 -8.97 27.35
C GLY A 320 -19.08 -7.92 26.26
N VAL A 321 -18.28 -6.83 26.33
CA VAL A 321 -18.38 -5.66 25.42
C VAL A 321 -17.11 -5.54 24.58
N ALA A 322 -17.29 -5.48 23.27
CA ALA A 322 -16.19 -5.21 22.36
C ALA A 322 -15.63 -3.80 22.58
N CYS A 323 -14.30 -3.68 22.65
CA CYS A 323 -13.61 -2.42 22.82
C CYS A 323 -12.92 -1.93 21.53
N GLY A 324 -12.93 -2.75 20.47
CA GLY A 324 -12.28 -2.42 19.21
C GLY A 324 -12.63 -3.38 18.07
N THR A 325 -12.04 -3.16 16.92
CA THR A 325 -12.28 -3.96 15.71
C THR A 325 -10.96 -4.22 14.98
N VAL A 326 -10.80 -5.45 14.50
CA VAL A 326 -9.69 -5.86 13.62
C VAL A 326 -9.90 -5.24 12.24
N THR A 327 -8.90 -4.55 11.76
CA THR A 327 -8.89 -3.95 10.42
C THR A 327 -8.18 -4.84 9.40
N SER A 328 -7.04 -5.41 9.78
CA SER A 328 -6.28 -6.37 8.97
C SER A 328 -5.80 -7.53 9.83
N GLY A 329 -5.72 -8.72 9.26
CA GLY A 329 -5.20 -9.86 10.00
C GLY A 329 -5.03 -11.12 9.15
N GLY A 330 -3.99 -11.86 9.46
CA GLY A 330 -3.64 -13.04 8.68
C GLY A 330 -2.40 -13.76 9.21
N PRO A 331 -1.97 -14.81 8.49
CA PRO A 331 -0.69 -15.46 8.75
C PRO A 331 0.46 -14.51 8.40
N ALA A 332 1.52 -14.56 9.18
CA ALA A 332 2.83 -13.96 8.89
C ALA A 332 3.83 -15.08 8.60
N PRO A 333 4.02 -15.43 7.32
CA PRO A 333 4.81 -16.60 6.93
C PRO A 333 6.27 -16.52 7.36
N THR A 334 6.87 -15.30 7.35
CA THR A 334 8.25 -15.09 7.80
C THR A 334 8.41 -15.36 9.29
N LEU A 335 7.38 -15.08 10.08
CA LEU A 335 7.42 -15.15 11.55
C LEU A 335 6.83 -16.46 12.10
N ALA A 336 6.20 -17.26 11.24
CA ALA A 336 5.44 -18.45 11.61
C ALA A 336 4.38 -18.17 12.72
N GLN A 337 3.76 -17.00 12.66
CA GLN A 337 2.76 -16.52 13.63
C GLN A 337 1.54 -15.93 12.88
N ASN A 338 0.44 -15.77 13.60
CA ASN A 338 -0.70 -14.97 13.12
C ASN A 338 -0.64 -13.57 13.74
N ILE A 339 -0.84 -12.56 12.93
CA ILE A 339 -0.74 -11.15 13.31
C ILE A 339 -1.99 -10.40 12.89
N GLY A 340 -2.18 -9.21 13.43
CA GLY A 340 -3.27 -8.33 13.02
C GLY A 340 -3.04 -6.88 13.40
N LEU A 341 -3.83 -6.02 12.77
CA LEU A 341 -4.01 -4.61 13.08
C LEU A 341 -5.45 -4.39 13.52
N GLY A 342 -5.68 -3.43 14.39
CA GLY A 342 -7.02 -3.05 14.80
C GLY A 342 -7.03 -1.77 15.62
N TYR A 343 -8.17 -1.07 15.57
CA TYR A 343 -8.37 0.10 16.44
C TYR A 343 -8.82 -0.34 17.81
N VAL A 344 -8.10 0.13 18.83
CA VAL A 344 -8.42 -0.08 20.24
C VAL A 344 -8.35 1.26 20.99
N PRO A 345 -9.03 1.41 22.14
CA PRO A 345 -8.84 2.57 23.01
C PRO A 345 -7.35 2.79 23.32
N THR A 346 -6.91 4.04 23.35
CA THR A 346 -5.48 4.40 23.49
C THR A 346 -4.83 3.73 24.72
N ARG A 347 -5.57 3.54 25.83
CA ARG A 347 -5.09 2.82 27.03
C ARG A 347 -4.66 1.38 26.76
N LEU A 348 -5.24 0.74 25.74
CA LEU A 348 -4.95 -0.65 25.34
C LEU A 348 -3.88 -0.76 24.24
N SER A 349 -3.40 0.34 23.71
CA SER A 349 -2.39 0.34 22.62
C SER A 349 -0.96 0.16 23.11
N VAL A 350 -0.75 -0.04 24.42
CA VAL A 350 0.57 -0.21 25.04
C VAL A 350 1.11 -1.61 24.73
N PRO A 351 2.36 -1.77 24.26
CA PRO A 351 2.96 -3.08 24.02
C PRO A 351 2.93 -3.96 25.28
N GLY A 352 2.61 -5.25 25.11
CA GLY A 352 2.42 -6.21 26.19
C GLY A 352 0.97 -6.30 26.72
N THR A 353 0.08 -5.39 26.31
CA THR A 353 -1.34 -5.46 26.68
C THR A 353 -1.97 -6.72 26.10
N LYS A 354 -2.67 -7.48 26.95
CA LYS A 354 -3.42 -8.66 26.54
C LYS A 354 -4.78 -8.24 25.99
N LEU A 355 -5.13 -8.84 24.87
CA LEU A 355 -6.41 -8.67 24.19
C LEU A 355 -6.99 -10.04 23.88
N SER A 356 -8.27 -10.11 23.57
CA SER A 356 -8.87 -11.28 22.94
C SER A 356 -9.63 -10.90 21.69
N ILE A 357 -9.56 -11.75 20.67
CA ILE A 357 -10.18 -11.55 19.36
C ILE A 357 -11.31 -12.57 19.20
N ASP A 358 -12.48 -12.13 18.81
CA ASP A 358 -13.58 -13.05 18.48
C ASP A 358 -13.34 -13.72 17.13
N CYS A 359 -12.75 -14.89 17.13
CA CYS A 359 -12.53 -15.67 15.93
C CYS A 359 -13.73 -16.61 15.69
N ARG A 360 -14.79 -16.09 15.06
CA ARG A 360 -16.02 -16.84 14.74
C ARG A 360 -16.72 -17.43 15.98
N GLY A 361 -16.94 -16.60 16.98
CA GLY A 361 -17.61 -16.96 18.23
C GLY A 361 -16.70 -17.59 19.28
N LYS A 362 -15.39 -17.73 18.98
CA LYS A 362 -14.38 -18.18 19.96
C LYS A 362 -13.43 -17.04 20.30
N ARG A 363 -13.29 -16.73 21.57
CA ARG A 363 -12.27 -15.81 22.08
C ARG A 363 -10.89 -16.44 21.98
N VAL A 364 -9.98 -15.75 21.32
CA VAL A 364 -8.59 -16.18 21.11
C VAL A 364 -7.66 -15.10 21.61
N GLY A 365 -6.70 -15.45 22.44
CA GLY A 365 -5.75 -14.53 23.04
C GLY A 365 -4.85 -13.85 22.01
N ALA A 366 -4.56 -12.58 22.25
CA ALA A 366 -3.62 -11.77 21.47
C ALA A 366 -2.83 -10.85 22.40
N GLU A 367 -1.68 -10.37 21.91
CA GLU A 367 -0.82 -9.44 22.66
C GLU A 367 -0.40 -8.28 21.76
N VAL A 368 -0.53 -7.06 22.25
CA VAL A 368 -0.10 -5.85 21.56
C VAL A 368 1.42 -5.80 21.42
N VAL A 369 1.91 -5.48 20.25
CA VAL A 369 3.35 -5.34 19.95
C VAL A 369 3.68 -3.98 19.34
N SER A 370 4.92 -3.53 19.52
CA SER A 370 5.43 -2.27 18.96
C SER A 370 6.07 -2.46 17.60
N GLY A 371 6.04 -1.40 16.78
CA GLY A 371 6.74 -1.34 15.49
C GLY A 371 6.22 -2.31 14.44
N PRO A 372 6.89 -2.45 13.29
CA PRO A 372 6.59 -3.47 12.31
C PRO A 372 6.88 -4.87 12.89
N PHE A 373 6.06 -5.86 12.48
CA PHE A 373 6.24 -7.24 12.89
C PHE A 373 7.53 -7.84 12.29
N TYR A 374 7.80 -7.51 11.04
CA TYR A 374 9.01 -7.86 10.32
C TYR A 374 9.87 -6.62 10.05
N LYS A 375 11.16 -6.73 10.26
CA LYS A 375 12.17 -5.75 9.86
C LYS A 375 13.26 -6.48 9.06
N ARG A 376 13.52 -6.01 7.84
CA ARG A 376 14.67 -6.52 7.07
C ARG A 376 15.95 -6.33 7.87
N GLY A 377 16.84 -7.35 7.84
CA GLY A 377 18.17 -7.25 8.46
C GLY A 377 18.95 -6.08 7.85
N LYS A 378 19.74 -5.38 8.66
CA LYS A 378 20.76 -4.47 8.13
C LYS A 378 21.81 -5.33 7.42
N LYS A 379 22.01 -5.09 6.12
CA LYS A 379 23.18 -5.63 5.38
C LYS A 379 24.43 -4.95 5.88
#